data_033b59808775cc233dbd99205882207a
#
_entry.id   033b59808775cc233dbd99205882207a
#
_cell.length_a   1.000
_cell.length_b   1.000
_cell.length_c   1.000
_cell.angle_alpha   90.00
_cell.angle_beta   90.00
_cell.angle_gamma   90.00
#
_symmetry.space_group_name_H-M   'P 1'
#
loop_
_entity.id
_entity.type
_entity.pdbx_description
1 polymer ?
#
loop_
_entity_poly.entity_id
_entity_poly.type
_entity_poly.pdbx_seq_one_letter_code
_entity_poly.pdbx_strand_id
1 'polypeptide(L)'
;MELRHLRYFVAVGDALNFGRAALALHIAQPPLSRAIRALEAELGATLFDRGTRGVRLTGAGAALLPEARRLLRDAEAFREGARQYAAGAAGTLSIGFVS
;
A
#
# COMPACT_ATOMS: atom_id res chain seq x y z
N MET A 1 -0.18 5.85 10.39
CA MET A 1 -0.28 5.12 9.12
C MET A 1 0.84 4.11 9.03
N GLU A 2 0.50 2.91 8.60
CA GLU A 2 1.48 1.83 8.47
C GLU A 2 1.52 1.34 7.04
N LEU A 3 2.61 0.66 6.70
CA LEU A 3 2.78 0.14 5.34
C LEU A 3 1.65 -0.79 4.92
N ARG A 4 1.10 -1.57 5.87
CA ARG A 4 -0.02 -2.46 5.53
C ARG A 4 -1.23 -1.67 5.06
N HIS A 5 -1.43 -0.45 5.56
CA HIS A 5 -2.54 0.39 5.11
C HIS A 5 -2.35 0.79 3.65
N LEU A 6 -1.12 1.05 3.26
CA LEU A 6 -0.81 1.34 1.86
C LEU A 6 -1.02 0.12 0.97
N ARG A 7 -0.65 -1.07 1.47
CA ARG A 7 -0.93 -2.31 0.73
C ARG A 7 -2.41 -2.53 0.54
N TYR A 8 -3.20 -2.25 1.59
CA TYR A 8 -4.65 -2.37 1.50
C TYR A 8 -5.22 -1.39 0.47
N PHE A 9 -4.75 -0.15 0.52
CA PHE A 9 -5.17 0.87 -0.43
C PHE A 9 -4.89 0.44 -1.87
N VAL A 10 -3.68 -0.04 -2.14
CA VAL A 10 -3.31 -0.49 -3.49
C VAL A 10 -4.16 -1.70 -3.90
N ALA A 11 -4.39 -2.65 -3.01
CA ALA A 11 -5.19 -3.83 -3.33
C ALA A 11 -6.62 -3.46 -3.70
N VAL A 12 -7.25 -2.55 -2.94
CA VAL A 12 -8.60 -2.10 -3.24
C VAL A 12 -8.61 -1.27 -4.53
N GLY A 13 -7.59 -0.44 -4.72
CA GLY A 13 -7.47 0.37 -5.94
C GLY A 13 -7.32 -0.48 -7.19
N ASP A 14 -6.61 -1.58 -7.08
CA ASP A 14 -6.44 -2.49 -8.22
C ASP A 14 -7.71 -3.29 -8.52
N ALA A 15 -8.38 -3.77 -7.49
CA ALA A 15 -9.55 -4.62 -7.66
C ALA A 15 -10.83 -3.82 -7.86
N LEU A 16 -10.90 -2.62 -7.30
CA LEU A 16 -12.11 -1.80 -7.22
C LEU A 16 -13.28 -2.60 -6.66
N ASN A 17 -12.96 -3.46 -5.69
CA ASN A 17 -13.90 -4.38 -5.06
C ASN A 17 -13.28 -4.83 -3.74
N PHE A 18 -13.96 -4.53 -2.63
CA PHE A 18 -13.42 -4.85 -1.31
C PHE A 18 -13.33 -6.35 -1.06
N GLY A 19 -14.32 -7.11 -1.55
CA GLY A 19 -14.28 -8.56 -1.39
C GLY A 19 -13.11 -9.20 -2.10
N ARG A 20 -12.87 -8.81 -3.34
CA ARG A 20 -11.73 -9.32 -4.11
C ARG A 20 -10.41 -8.91 -3.51
N ALA A 21 -10.32 -7.66 -3.07
CA ALA A 21 -9.09 -7.18 -2.43
C ALA A 21 -8.80 -7.96 -1.15
N ALA A 22 -9.83 -8.23 -0.34
CA ALA A 22 -9.67 -9.01 0.87
C ALA A 22 -9.17 -10.41 0.57
N LEU A 23 -9.71 -11.06 -0.47
CA LEU A 23 -9.23 -12.36 -0.91
C LEU A 23 -7.76 -12.32 -1.30
N ALA A 24 -7.38 -11.33 -2.09
CA ALA A 24 -5.99 -11.18 -2.52
C ALA A 24 -5.04 -10.94 -1.34
N LEU A 25 -5.52 -10.26 -0.30
CA LEU A 25 -4.73 -9.96 0.89
C LEU A 25 -4.80 -11.06 1.94
N HIS A 26 -5.62 -12.08 1.73
CA HIS A 26 -5.84 -13.17 2.69
C HIS A 26 -6.36 -12.66 4.04
N ILE A 27 -7.28 -11.71 4.00
CA ILE A 27 -7.92 -11.18 5.20
C ILE A 27 -9.42 -11.13 4.99
N ALA A 28 -10.15 -10.95 6.09
CA ALA A 28 -11.59 -10.75 6.01
C ALA A 28 -11.91 -9.34 5.54
N GLN A 29 -13.06 -9.16 4.91
CA GLN A 29 -13.45 -7.86 4.38
C GLN A 29 -13.69 -6.80 5.45
N PRO A 30 -14.33 -7.09 6.60
CA PRO A 30 -14.58 -6.03 7.58
C PRO A 30 -13.31 -5.34 8.10
N PRO A 31 -12.23 -6.06 8.47
CA PRO A 31 -10.99 -5.38 8.85
C PRO A 31 -10.41 -4.53 7.73
N LEU A 32 -10.50 -5.00 6.49
CA LEU A 32 -10.00 -4.22 5.35
C LEU A 32 -10.77 -2.92 5.22
N SER A 33 -12.09 -2.98 5.29
CA SER A 33 -12.94 -1.82 5.16
C SER A 33 -12.67 -0.82 6.29
N ARG A 34 -12.50 -1.30 7.52
CA ARG A 34 -12.17 -0.43 8.65
C ARG A 34 -10.81 0.23 8.49
N ALA A 35 -9.83 -0.53 8.01
CA ALA A 35 -8.48 0.00 7.82
C ALA A 35 -8.48 1.12 6.76
N ILE A 36 -9.21 0.95 5.68
CA ILE A 36 -9.31 1.98 4.65
C ILE A 36 -9.99 3.23 5.21
N ARG A 37 -11.07 3.07 5.98
CA ARG A 37 -11.73 4.23 6.59
C ARG A 37 -10.82 4.95 7.57
N ALA A 38 -10.03 4.21 8.34
CA ALA A 38 -9.07 4.81 9.27
C ALA A 38 -7.99 5.58 8.50
N LEU A 39 -7.52 5.02 7.39
CA LEU A 39 -6.54 5.71 6.55
C LEU A 39 -7.11 7.00 5.97
N GLU A 40 -8.33 6.94 5.46
CA GLU A 40 -9.00 8.13 4.93
C GLU A 40 -9.14 9.21 6.00
N ALA A 41 -9.51 8.81 7.22
CA ALA A 41 -9.65 9.75 8.32
C ALA A 41 -8.31 10.38 8.68
N GLU A 42 -7.27 9.60 8.71
CA GLU A 42 -5.92 10.09 9.02
C GLU A 42 -5.43 11.08 7.97
N LEU A 43 -5.67 10.76 6.70
CA LEU A 43 -5.24 11.62 5.59
C LEU A 43 -6.14 12.83 5.39
N GLY A 44 -7.34 12.80 5.95
CA GLY A 44 -8.33 13.85 5.72
C GLY A 44 -8.85 13.86 4.30
N ALA A 45 -8.87 12.70 3.63
CA ALA A 45 -9.30 12.61 2.23
C ALA A 45 -9.99 11.26 2.00
N THR A 46 -11.08 11.28 1.27
CA THR A 46 -11.76 10.07 0.84
C THR A 46 -11.06 9.52 -0.40
N LEU A 47 -10.66 8.26 -0.34
CA LEU A 47 -9.91 7.62 -1.43
C LEU A 47 -10.83 6.85 -2.37
N PHE A 48 -11.94 6.34 -1.86
CA PHE A 48 -12.87 5.53 -2.62
C PHE A 48 -14.28 6.06 -2.47
N ASP A 49 -15.00 6.08 -3.59
CA ASP A 49 -16.42 6.35 -3.63
C ASP A 49 -17.12 4.98 -3.63
N ARG A 50 -17.91 4.72 -2.59
CA ARG A 50 -18.58 3.43 -2.39
C ARG A 50 -20.06 3.56 -2.69
N GLY A 51 -20.35 3.94 -3.90
CA GLY A 51 -21.74 4.09 -4.34
C GLY A 51 -22.42 2.76 -4.59
N THR A 52 -23.69 2.85 -4.97
CA THR A 52 -24.51 1.66 -5.25
C THR A 52 -24.02 0.86 -6.44
N ARG A 53 -23.20 1.45 -7.28
CA ARG A 53 -22.68 0.80 -8.49
C ARG A 53 -21.29 0.22 -8.28
N GLY A 54 -20.88 0.07 -7.04
CA GLY A 54 -19.57 -0.47 -6.74
C GLY A 54 -18.60 0.60 -6.30
N VAL A 55 -17.33 0.26 -6.31
CA VAL A 55 -16.25 1.07 -5.76
C VAL A 55 -15.50 1.77 -6.89
N ARG A 56 -15.24 3.06 -6.70
CA ARG A 56 -14.43 3.83 -7.65
C ARG A 56 -13.43 4.68 -6.88
N LEU A 57 -12.32 5.01 -7.50
CA LEU A 57 -11.37 5.95 -6.91
C LEU A 57 -11.95 7.36 -6.98
N THR A 58 -11.76 8.10 -5.88
CA THR A 58 -12.00 9.54 -5.91
C THR A 58 -10.83 10.22 -6.63
N GLY A 59 -10.91 11.52 -6.85
CA GLY A 59 -9.78 12.28 -7.37
C GLY A 59 -8.55 12.13 -6.49
N ALA A 60 -8.74 12.19 -5.16
CA ALA A 60 -7.64 12.00 -4.23
C ALA A 60 -7.09 10.57 -4.33
N GLY A 61 -7.97 9.58 -4.41
CA GLY A 61 -7.53 8.19 -4.56
C GLY A 61 -6.71 7.98 -5.82
N ALA A 62 -7.17 8.54 -6.94
CA ALA A 62 -6.45 8.41 -8.20
C ALA A 62 -5.08 9.09 -8.15
N ALA A 63 -5.00 10.24 -7.49
CA ALA A 63 -3.73 10.96 -7.35
C ALA A 63 -2.76 10.25 -6.41
N LEU A 64 -3.28 9.66 -5.32
CA LEU A 64 -2.44 9.08 -4.29
C LEU A 64 -2.06 7.62 -4.54
N LEU A 65 -2.79 6.91 -5.38
CA LEU A 65 -2.51 5.50 -5.63
C LEU A 65 -1.10 5.27 -6.17
N PRO A 66 -0.63 6.02 -7.18
CA PRO A 66 0.76 5.86 -7.63
C PRO A 66 1.77 6.17 -6.53
N GLU A 67 1.46 7.13 -5.66
CA GLU A 67 2.34 7.47 -4.54
C GLU A 67 2.44 6.32 -3.54
N ALA A 68 1.31 5.68 -3.24
CA ALA A 68 1.30 4.53 -2.36
C ALA A 68 2.14 3.39 -2.93
N ARG A 69 2.02 3.15 -4.23
CA ARG A 69 2.83 2.11 -4.90
C ARG A 69 4.31 2.43 -4.78
N ARG A 70 4.69 3.69 -4.96
CA ARG A 70 6.08 4.09 -4.89
C ARG A 70 6.63 3.89 -3.47
N LEU A 71 5.85 4.28 -2.46
CA LEU A 71 6.26 4.09 -1.07
C LEU A 71 6.47 2.62 -0.75
N LEU A 72 5.60 1.74 -1.25
CA LEU A 72 5.75 0.31 -1.02
C LEU A 72 7.01 -0.24 -1.71
N ARG A 73 7.30 0.22 -2.93
CA ARG A 73 8.52 -0.19 -3.62
C ARG A 73 9.76 0.29 -2.87
N ASP A 74 9.73 1.53 -2.37
CA ASP A 74 10.85 2.07 -1.61
C ASP A 74 11.08 1.27 -0.32
N ALA A 75 10.00 0.91 0.38
CA ALA A 75 10.11 0.10 1.59
C ALA A 75 10.71 -1.27 1.28
N GLU A 76 10.31 -1.87 0.16
CA GLU A 76 10.85 -3.17 -0.23
C GLU A 76 12.32 -3.07 -0.61
N ALA A 77 12.71 -2.01 -1.28
CA ALA A 77 14.11 -1.76 -1.60
C ALA A 77 14.96 -1.61 -0.33
N PHE A 78 14.40 -0.92 0.66
CA PHE A 78 15.06 -0.79 1.96
C PHE A 78 15.27 -2.15 2.63
N ARG A 79 14.24 -2.98 2.64
CA ARG A 79 14.35 -4.32 3.23
C ARG A 79 15.36 -5.18 2.50
N GLU A 80 15.37 -5.10 1.18
CA GLU A 80 16.31 -5.88 0.37
C GLU A 80 17.75 -5.47 0.67
N GLY A 81 18.00 -4.17 0.79
CA GLY A 81 19.30 -3.67 1.17
C GLY A 81 19.74 -4.19 2.53
N ALA A 82 18.83 -4.19 3.50
CA ALA A 82 19.13 -4.68 4.82
C ALA A 82 19.46 -6.19 4.82
N ARG A 83 18.71 -6.97 4.02
CA ARG A 83 18.96 -8.40 3.90
C ARG A 83 20.35 -8.67 3.33
N GLN A 84 20.74 -7.93 2.31
CA GLN A 84 22.06 -8.09 1.71
C GLN A 84 23.15 -7.73 2.70
N TYR A 85 22.96 -6.67 3.44
CA TYR A 85 23.93 -6.24 4.45
C TYR A 85 24.08 -7.31 5.54
N ALA A 86 22.96 -7.82 6.03
CA ALA A 86 22.96 -8.84 7.08
C ALA A 86 23.61 -10.15 6.61
N ALA A 87 23.58 -10.44 5.32
CA ALA A 87 24.17 -11.65 4.77
C ALA A 87 25.69 -11.57 4.65
N GLY A 88 26.31 -10.49 5.11
CA GLY A 88 27.76 -10.37 5.08
C GLY A 88 28.31 -9.75 3.82
N ALA A 89 27.47 -9.17 2.98
CA ALA A 89 27.90 -8.48 1.77
C ALA A 89 28.08 -6.99 2.00
N ALA A 90 28.42 -6.60 3.21
CA ALA A 90 28.44 -5.21 3.64
C ALA A 90 29.31 -4.31 2.75
N GLY A 91 30.48 -4.78 2.43
CA GLY A 91 31.39 -4.00 1.62
C GLY A 91 30.87 -3.74 0.21
N THR A 92 30.16 -4.69 -0.34
CA THR A 92 29.58 -4.56 -1.68
C THR A 92 28.32 -3.72 -1.65
N LEU A 93 27.54 -3.91 -0.62
CA LEU A 93 26.25 -3.25 -0.48
C LEU A 93 26.38 -1.74 -0.40
N SER A 94 27.37 -1.25 0.31
CA SER A 94 27.51 0.19 0.50
C SER A 94 27.60 0.94 -0.83
N ILE A 95 28.11 0.33 -1.84
CA ILE A 95 28.21 0.93 -3.16
C ILE A 95 26.83 1.07 -3.81
N GLY A 96 26.04 0.03 -3.73
CA GLY A 96 24.70 0.04 -4.31
C GLY A 96 23.73 0.98 -3.61
N PHE A 97 23.95 1.20 -2.34
CA PHE A 97 23.02 2.00 -1.55
C PHE A 97 23.21 3.50 -1.72
N VAL A 98 24.38 3.90 -2.10
CA VAL A 98 24.73 5.31 -2.12
C VAL A 98 24.24 6.00 -3.40
N SER A 99 24.01 5.25 -4.42
CA SER A 99 23.60 5.81 -5.72
C SER A 99 22.16 6.38 -5.75
#